data_920b915365b1b609fd471346d437f509
#
_entry.id   920b915365b1b609fd471346d437f509
#
_cell.length_a   1.000
_cell.length_b   1.000
_cell.length_c   1.000
_cell.angle_alpha   90.00
_cell.angle_beta   90.00
_cell.angle_gamma   90.00
#
_symmetry.space_group_name_H-M   'P 1'
#
loop_
_entity.id
_entity.type
_entity.pdbx_description
1 polymer ?
#
loop_
_entity_poly.entity_id
_entity_poly.type
_entity_poly.pdbx_seq_one_letter_code
_entity_poly.pdbx_strand_id
1 'polypeptide(L)'
;PQDGARQLRSLLGGEPGLKPELGKVQYLGAVFELPAIKGLSVGVDFFDQKIRNQIATLGAGFLLSAEGRRNYPNGVVRDNSVQNPGPITYILGIPTNRGLQLFRGVDYTARYYLRNTRFGNFTFNADATQILKRGSDAGQGAGFFDNTGLHMDVEWRYNYGVNWRYKNFSGAVIADIIGRFWNDRQSTATFRGWGENVHTVITPSFTYRGLRRTTITISSNNVFDRRPPPNGHLVFGFDDRAYSASALGRTVALRVRREF
;
A
#
# COMPACT_ATOMS: atom_id res chain seq x y z
N PRO A 1 15.21 10.87 -35.90
CA PRO A 1 14.33 9.94 -35.19
C PRO A 1 12.90 10.26 -35.55
N GLN A 2 12.32 9.50 -36.49
CA GLN A 2 10.96 9.74 -37.00
C GLN A 2 9.86 9.32 -36.02
N ASP A 3 10.23 8.60 -34.95
CA ASP A 3 9.32 8.01 -33.97
C ASP A 3 9.17 8.86 -32.70
N GLY A 4 9.79 10.04 -32.63
CA GLY A 4 9.68 10.95 -31.48
C GLY A 4 8.31 11.65 -31.43
N ALA A 5 7.70 11.72 -30.24
CA ALA A 5 6.49 12.48 -29.92
C ALA A 5 5.19 12.03 -30.64
N ARG A 6 5.07 10.80 -31.11
CA ARG A 6 3.81 10.24 -31.59
C ARG A 6 3.14 9.38 -30.53
N GLN A 7 1.82 9.51 -30.40
CA GLN A 7 1.02 8.58 -29.63
C GLN A 7 0.97 7.23 -30.37
N LEU A 8 1.62 6.21 -29.80
CA LEU A 8 1.70 4.90 -30.40
C LEU A 8 0.46 4.06 -30.00
N ARG A 9 -0.12 3.40 -30.99
CA ARG A 9 -1.16 2.41 -30.75
C ARG A 9 -0.52 1.15 -30.14
N SER A 10 -1.03 0.68 -28.99
CA SER A 10 -0.62 -0.59 -28.40
C SER A 10 -1.75 -1.60 -28.55
N LEU A 11 -1.42 -2.77 -29.07
CA LEU A 11 -2.33 -3.92 -29.09
C LEU A 11 -1.88 -4.90 -28.03
N LEU A 12 -2.82 -5.30 -27.17
CA LEU A 12 -2.60 -6.33 -26.14
C LEU A 12 -3.12 -7.66 -26.68
N GLY A 13 -2.32 -8.70 -26.56
CA GLY A 13 -2.68 -10.05 -26.99
C GLY A 13 -2.45 -11.07 -25.87
N GLY A 14 -2.98 -12.29 -26.07
CA GLY A 14 -2.65 -13.44 -25.26
C GLY A 14 -1.36 -14.11 -25.74
N GLU A 15 -0.68 -14.85 -24.86
CA GLU A 15 0.49 -15.67 -25.15
C GLU A 15 0.23 -17.09 -24.67
N PRO A 16 -0.03 -18.06 -25.60
CA PRO A 16 -0.35 -19.44 -25.23
C PRO A 16 0.79 -20.16 -24.49
N GLY A 17 2.03 -19.68 -24.64
CA GLY A 17 3.22 -20.25 -24.01
C GLY A 17 3.45 -19.80 -22.58
N LEU A 18 2.55 -19.02 -21.97
CA LEU A 18 2.69 -18.56 -20.59
C LEU A 18 2.70 -19.74 -19.61
N LYS A 19 3.64 -19.69 -18.68
CA LYS A 19 3.75 -20.62 -17.55
C LYS A 19 3.12 -20.00 -16.30
N PRO A 20 2.70 -20.84 -15.32
CA PRO A 20 2.25 -20.33 -14.03
C PRO A 20 3.33 -19.47 -13.32
N GLU A 21 2.89 -18.45 -12.63
CA GLU A 21 3.71 -17.73 -11.65
C GLU A 21 4.05 -18.64 -10.47
N LEU A 22 5.25 -18.55 -9.94
CA LEU A 22 5.72 -19.37 -8.81
C LEU A 22 5.88 -18.49 -7.57
N GLY A 23 4.91 -18.63 -6.65
CA GLY A 23 4.95 -17.96 -5.34
C GLY A 23 5.66 -18.82 -4.30
N LYS A 24 6.61 -18.22 -3.57
CA LYS A 24 7.19 -18.80 -2.35
C LYS A 24 6.93 -17.83 -1.20
N VAL A 25 6.29 -18.34 -0.13
CA VAL A 25 6.05 -17.58 1.09
C VAL A 25 6.76 -18.27 2.25
N GLN A 26 7.50 -17.51 3.04
CA GLN A 26 8.09 -17.92 4.31
C GLN A 26 7.52 -17.03 5.39
N TYR A 27 7.10 -17.62 6.48
CA TYR A 27 6.50 -16.95 7.61
C TYR A 27 7.08 -17.51 8.90
N LEU A 28 7.45 -16.64 9.83
CA LEU A 28 7.90 -17.00 11.16
C LEU A 28 7.34 -16.02 12.16
N GLY A 29 6.57 -16.50 13.11
CA GLY A 29 5.96 -15.66 14.14
C GLY A 29 6.15 -16.21 15.54
N ALA A 30 6.10 -15.31 16.51
CA ALA A 30 6.11 -15.64 17.92
C ALA A 30 5.19 -14.68 18.68
N VAL A 31 4.44 -15.25 19.65
CA VAL A 31 3.61 -14.48 20.58
C VAL A 31 4.12 -14.75 21.98
N PHE A 32 4.30 -13.68 22.75
CA PHE A 32 4.77 -13.71 24.13
C PHE A 32 3.69 -13.15 25.06
N GLU A 33 3.27 -13.93 26.03
CA GLU A 33 2.51 -13.45 27.16
C GLU A 33 3.50 -13.18 28.31
N LEU A 34 3.51 -11.95 28.82
CA LEU A 34 4.43 -11.57 29.87
C LEU A 34 3.81 -11.87 31.27
N PRO A 35 4.29 -12.88 32.00
CA PRO A 35 3.73 -13.23 33.31
C PRO A 35 3.82 -12.10 34.35
N ALA A 36 4.85 -11.25 34.23
CA ALA A 36 5.08 -10.09 35.11
C ALA A 36 4.04 -8.98 34.89
N ILE A 37 3.43 -8.89 33.70
CA ILE A 37 2.42 -7.87 33.37
C ILE A 37 1.16 -8.60 32.90
N LYS A 38 0.31 -8.96 33.85
CA LYS A 38 -0.94 -9.69 33.57
C LYS A 38 -1.79 -8.94 32.54
N GLY A 39 -2.16 -9.64 31.47
CA GLY A 39 -3.00 -9.10 30.40
C GLY A 39 -2.22 -8.44 29.26
N LEU A 40 -0.88 -8.47 29.26
CA LEU A 40 -0.06 -8.03 28.13
C LEU A 40 0.37 -9.22 27.31
N SER A 41 0.08 -9.15 26.00
CA SER A 41 0.65 -10.03 24.96
C SER A 41 1.34 -9.21 23.88
N VAL A 42 2.47 -9.70 23.38
CA VAL A 42 3.24 -9.09 22.30
C VAL A 42 3.51 -10.16 21.23
N GLY A 43 3.33 -9.80 19.99
CA GLY A 43 3.60 -10.67 18.84
C GLY A 43 4.59 -10.02 17.89
N VAL A 44 5.40 -10.85 17.24
CA VAL A 44 6.29 -10.46 16.15
C VAL A 44 6.19 -11.51 15.06
N ASP A 45 5.88 -11.08 13.84
CA ASP A 45 5.66 -11.94 12.69
C ASP A 45 6.52 -11.47 11.51
N PHE A 46 7.49 -12.28 11.12
CA PHE A 46 8.30 -12.05 9.94
C PHE A 46 7.66 -12.72 8.73
N PHE A 47 7.61 -12.04 7.59
CA PHE A 47 7.16 -12.60 6.32
C PHE A 47 8.13 -12.29 5.18
N ASP A 48 8.32 -13.26 4.28
CA ASP A 48 9.09 -13.12 3.05
C ASP A 48 8.32 -13.77 1.91
N GLN A 49 7.82 -12.96 0.98
CA GLN A 49 7.06 -13.40 -0.18
C GLN A 49 7.87 -13.11 -1.43
N LYS A 50 8.04 -14.11 -2.27
CA LYS A 50 8.75 -14.03 -3.54
C LYS A 50 7.92 -14.65 -4.64
N ILE A 51 7.61 -13.87 -5.67
CA ILE A 51 6.95 -14.34 -6.89
C ILE A 51 7.99 -14.32 -8.01
N ARG A 52 8.22 -15.48 -8.61
CA ARG A 52 9.06 -15.66 -9.79
C ARG A 52 8.20 -15.95 -11.01
N ASN A 53 8.78 -15.75 -12.19
CA ASN A 53 8.06 -15.90 -13.46
C ASN A 53 6.79 -15.05 -13.51
N GLN A 54 6.80 -13.90 -12.82
CA GLN A 54 5.66 -12.97 -12.85
C GLN A 54 5.34 -12.62 -14.29
N ILE A 55 4.06 -12.69 -14.63
CA ILE A 55 3.58 -12.33 -15.95
C ILE A 55 3.57 -10.80 -16.05
N ALA A 56 4.41 -10.27 -16.91
CA ALA A 56 4.50 -8.85 -17.17
C ALA A 56 4.36 -8.60 -18.67
N THR A 57 3.59 -7.57 -19.02
CA THR A 57 3.48 -7.12 -20.41
C THR A 57 4.69 -6.28 -20.78
N LEU A 58 5.32 -6.61 -21.90
CA LEU A 58 6.45 -5.85 -22.42
C LEU A 58 6.00 -4.45 -22.83
N GLY A 59 6.61 -3.44 -22.21
CA GLY A 59 6.33 -2.04 -22.51
C GLY A 59 7.01 -1.56 -23.80
N ALA A 60 6.47 -0.48 -24.37
CA ALA A 60 7.00 0.15 -25.60
C ALA A 60 8.49 0.52 -25.47
N GLY A 61 8.89 1.08 -24.33
CA GLY A 61 10.29 1.45 -24.10
C GLY A 61 11.26 0.27 -24.22
N PHE A 62 10.89 -0.89 -23.68
CA PHE A 62 11.69 -2.10 -23.81
C PHE A 62 11.68 -2.63 -25.25
N LEU A 63 10.52 -2.75 -25.89
CA LEU A 63 10.40 -3.27 -27.26
C LEU A 63 11.14 -2.41 -28.29
N LEU A 64 11.26 -1.12 -28.04
CA LEU A 64 12.03 -0.20 -28.89
C LEU A 64 13.54 -0.22 -28.58
N SER A 65 13.98 -0.82 -27.47
CA SER A 65 15.39 -0.98 -27.15
C SER A 65 16.09 -1.97 -28.08
N ALA A 66 17.43 -1.96 -28.12
CA ALA A 66 18.21 -2.93 -28.91
C ALA A 66 17.95 -4.38 -28.46
N GLU A 67 17.81 -4.60 -27.16
CA GLU A 67 17.49 -5.91 -26.58
C GLU A 67 16.07 -6.35 -26.93
N GLY A 68 15.08 -5.47 -26.76
CA GLY A 68 13.68 -5.76 -27.10
C GLY A 68 13.50 -6.14 -28.56
N ARG A 69 14.11 -5.39 -29.48
CA ARG A 69 14.06 -5.69 -30.94
C ARG A 69 14.72 -7.02 -31.28
N ARG A 70 15.80 -7.39 -30.59
CA ARG A 70 16.49 -8.67 -30.80
C ARG A 70 15.66 -9.85 -30.31
N ASN A 71 15.10 -9.74 -29.15
CA ASN A 71 14.37 -10.84 -28.47
C ASN A 71 12.92 -10.95 -28.95
N TYR A 72 12.34 -9.85 -29.41
CA TYR A 72 10.93 -9.74 -29.83
C TYR A 72 10.82 -8.96 -31.15
N PRO A 73 11.33 -9.53 -32.27
CA PRO A 73 11.40 -8.82 -33.57
C PRO A 73 10.01 -8.40 -34.06
N ASN A 74 8.97 -9.15 -33.73
CA ASN A 74 7.58 -8.85 -34.07
C ASN A 74 6.87 -7.93 -33.10
N GLY A 75 7.52 -7.50 -31.99
CA GLY A 75 6.92 -6.64 -30.98
C GLY A 75 6.64 -5.21 -31.41
N VAL A 76 7.31 -4.77 -32.52
CA VAL A 76 7.14 -3.45 -33.11
C VAL A 76 6.78 -3.63 -34.60
N VAL A 77 5.56 -3.28 -34.94
CA VAL A 77 5.08 -3.41 -36.34
C VAL A 77 5.18 -2.05 -37.01
N ARG A 78 5.80 -2.07 -38.21
CA ARG A 78 6.08 -0.90 -39.04
C ARG A 78 5.41 -1.00 -40.40
N ASP A 79 5.05 0.14 -40.94
CA ASP A 79 4.64 0.23 -42.33
C ASP A 79 5.89 0.48 -43.19
N ASN A 80 6.38 -0.58 -43.79
CA ASN A 80 7.56 -0.54 -44.67
C ASN A 80 7.21 -0.38 -46.17
N SER A 81 5.98 -0.01 -46.49
CA SER A 81 5.51 0.10 -47.90
C SER A 81 6.20 1.24 -48.68
N VAL A 82 6.57 2.31 -48.00
CA VAL A 82 7.18 3.50 -48.64
C VAL A 82 8.65 3.65 -48.26
N GLN A 83 9.03 3.27 -47.06
CA GLN A 83 10.38 3.44 -46.51
C GLN A 83 10.72 2.27 -45.59
N ASN A 84 12.00 1.84 -45.56
CA ASN A 84 12.45 0.78 -44.64
C ASN A 84 13.68 1.27 -43.83
N PRO A 85 13.59 1.37 -42.46
CA PRO A 85 12.39 1.12 -41.68
C PRO A 85 11.37 2.26 -41.82
N GLY A 86 10.11 1.89 -42.00
CA GLY A 86 8.99 2.82 -42.05
C GLY A 86 8.46 3.21 -40.67
N PRO A 87 7.42 4.06 -40.62
CA PRO A 87 6.82 4.49 -39.37
C PRO A 87 6.22 3.33 -38.58
N ILE A 88 6.24 3.44 -37.25
CA ILE A 88 5.60 2.46 -36.36
C ILE A 88 4.09 2.56 -36.54
N THR A 89 3.44 1.45 -36.86
CA THR A 89 1.99 1.34 -36.98
C THR A 89 1.37 1.02 -35.60
N TYR A 90 1.94 0.03 -34.92
CA TYR A 90 1.54 -0.33 -33.55
C TYR A 90 2.64 -1.15 -32.85
N ILE A 91 2.48 -1.27 -31.54
CA ILE A 91 3.33 -2.08 -30.67
C ILE A 91 2.50 -3.19 -30.09
N LEU A 92 3.01 -4.43 -30.12
CA LEU A 92 2.38 -5.59 -29.49
C LEU A 92 2.80 -5.67 -28.02
N GLY A 93 1.85 -5.47 -27.10
CA GLY A 93 2.03 -5.76 -25.69
C GLY A 93 1.99 -7.26 -25.46
N ILE A 94 3.15 -7.91 -25.44
CA ILE A 94 3.28 -9.37 -25.30
C ILE A 94 3.46 -9.70 -23.81
N PRO A 95 2.55 -10.46 -23.17
CA PRO A 95 2.75 -10.94 -21.83
C PRO A 95 3.84 -12.00 -21.79
N THR A 96 4.74 -11.96 -20.81
CA THR A 96 5.87 -12.88 -20.67
C THR A 96 6.12 -13.23 -19.21
N ASN A 97 6.63 -14.45 -18.95
CA ASN A 97 7.04 -14.90 -17.62
C ASN A 97 8.49 -14.46 -17.30
N ARG A 98 8.71 -13.20 -17.02
CA ARG A 98 10.07 -12.66 -16.80
C ARG A 98 10.24 -11.96 -15.46
N GLY A 99 9.13 -11.64 -14.80
CA GLY A 99 9.14 -10.82 -13.62
C GLY A 99 9.61 -11.53 -12.34
N LEU A 100 10.11 -10.72 -11.43
CA LEU A 100 10.38 -11.06 -10.04
C LEU A 100 9.71 -10.01 -9.17
N GLN A 101 8.94 -10.45 -8.15
CA GLN A 101 8.42 -9.56 -7.11
C GLN A 101 8.89 -10.04 -5.74
N LEU A 102 9.32 -9.11 -4.90
CA LEU A 102 9.70 -9.35 -3.52
C LEU A 102 8.86 -8.48 -2.59
N PHE A 103 8.39 -9.09 -1.50
CA PHE A 103 7.73 -8.39 -0.42
C PHE A 103 8.13 -9.02 0.91
N ARG A 104 8.89 -8.31 1.72
CA ARG A 104 9.43 -8.76 3.00
C ARG A 104 9.16 -7.73 4.07
N GLY A 105 8.77 -8.19 5.24
CA GLY A 105 8.50 -7.29 6.35
C GLY A 105 8.39 -7.99 7.68
N VAL A 106 8.09 -7.18 8.69
CA VAL A 106 7.81 -7.61 10.06
C VAL A 106 6.55 -6.91 10.53
N ASP A 107 5.61 -7.70 11.05
CA ASP A 107 4.47 -7.20 11.78
C ASP A 107 4.73 -7.31 13.28
N TYR A 108 4.43 -6.24 14.01
CA TYR A 108 4.51 -6.15 15.45
C TYR A 108 3.12 -5.95 16.00
N THR A 109 2.75 -6.70 17.02
CA THR A 109 1.46 -6.55 17.70
C THR A 109 1.67 -6.45 19.20
N ALA A 110 0.90 -5.61 19.85
CA ALA A 110 0.83 -5.58 21.31
C ALA A 110 -0.61 -5.36 21.74
N ARG A 111 -1.07 -6.14 22.73
CA ARG A 111 -2.39 -6.02 23.32
C ARG A 111 -2.28 -6.05 24.83
N TYR A 112 -2.92 -5.08 25.48
CA TYR A 112 -2.95 -4.98 26.92
C TYR A 112 -4.37 -4.82 27.43
N TYR A 113 -4.77 -5.71 28.30
CA TYR A 113 -6.09 -5.71 28.94
C TYR A 113 -5.97 -5.23 30.39
N LEU A 114 -6.43 -4.02 30.66
CA LEU A 114 -6.51 -3.45 32.00
C LEU A 114 -7.95 -3.55 32.47
N ARG A 115 -8.23 -4.53 33.37
CA ARG A 115 -9.57 -4.87 33.81
C ARG A 115 -9.80 -4.43 35.25
N ASN A 116 -11.08 -4.24 35.62
CA ASN A 116 -11.54 -3.99 36.96
C ASN A 116 -10.94 -2.73 37.62
N THR A 117 -10.70 -1.69 36.81
CA THR A 117 -10.32 -0.40 37.39
C THR A 117 -11.54 0.35 37.87
N ARG A 118 -11.36 1.34 38.77
CA ARG A 118 -12.45 2.23 39.22
C ARG A 118 -13.12 2.99 38.06
N PHE A 119 -12.45 3.11 36.91
CA PHE A 119 -12.95 3.79 35.72
C PHE A 119 -13.46 2.82 34.65
N GLY A 120 -13.50 1.51 34.92
CA GLY A 120 -13.93 0.48 33.98
C GLY A 120 -12.78 -0.34 33.42
N ASN A 121 -13.02 -0.93 32.25
CA ASN A 121 -12.08 -1.80 31.56
C ASN A 121 -11.51 -1.08 30.35
N PHE A 122 -10.20 -1.26 30.15
CA PHE A 122 -9.49 -0.73 28.98
C PHE A 122 -8.83 -1.85 28.20
N THR A 123 -8.82 -1.71 26.88
CA THR A 123 -8.02 -2.55 25.98
C THR A 123 -7.17 -1.63 25.13
N PHE A 124 -5.87 -1.79 25.22
CA PHE A 124 -4.89 -1.09 24.38
C PHE A 124 -4.43 -2.04 23.30
N ASN A 125 -4.43 -1.58 22.06
CA ASN A 125 -3.93 -2.30 20.89
C ASN A 125 -2.86 -1.44 20.25
N ALA A 126 -1.77 -2.07 19.82
CA ALA A 126 -0.74 -1.42 19.02
C ALA A 126 -0.31 -2.42 17.97
N ASP A 127 -0.49 -2.05 16.71
CA ASP A 127 -0.07 -2.82 15.56
C ASP A 127 0.89 -1.96 14.74
N ALA A 128 2.00 -2.53 14.28
CA ALA A 128 2.95 -1.86 13.41
C ALA A 128 3.43 -2.83 12.35
N THR A 129 3.54 -2.34 11.11
CA THR A 129 4.16 -3.09 10.00
C THR A 129 5.39 -2.35 9.55
N GLN A 130 6.53 -3.05 9.50
CA GLN A 130 7.75 -2.59 8.87
C GLN A 130 8.00 -3.35 7.58
N ILE A 131 8.05 -2.63 6.47
CA ILE A 131 8.46 -3.18 5.19
C ILE A 131 10.00 -3.11 5.10
N LEU A 132 10.65 -4.27 5.10
CA LEU A 132 12.11 -4.38 5.00
C LEU A 132 12.58 -4.36 3.55
N LYS A 133 11.77 -4.94 2.64
CA LYS A 133 12.04 -4.94 1.21
C LYS A 133 10.77 -5.12 0.41
N ARG A 134 10.55 -4.22 -0.53
CA ARG A 134 9.48 -4.33 -1.53
C ARG A 134 9.98 -3.83 -2.86
N GLY A 135 9.75 -4.60 -3.90
CA GLY A 135 10.19 -4.20 -5.24
C GLY A 135 9.94 -5.28 -6.26
N SER A 136 10.26 -4.96 -7.48
CA SER A 136 10.05 -5.85 -8.60
C SER A 136 11.13 -5.67 -9.67
N ASP A 137 11.31 -6.71 -10.45
CA ASP A 137 12.04 -6.70 -11.72
C ASP A 137 11.06 -7.16 -12.80
N ALA A 138 10.76 -6.30 -13.76
CA ALA A 138 9.90 -6.64 -14.88
C ALA A 138 10.59 -7.54 -15.93
N GLY A 139 11.86 -7.89 -15.72
CA GLY A 139 12.64 -8.70 -16.65
C GLY A 139 12.90 -8.02 -17.98
N GLN A 140 12.92 -6.68 -18.01
CA GLN A 140 13.11 -5.87 -19.19
C GLN A 140 14.51 -5.22 -19.26
N GLY A 141 15.50 -5.80 -18.56
CA GLY A 141 16.88 -5.33 -18.57
C GLY A 141 17.18 -4.16 -17.61
N ALA A 142 16.15 -3.57 -16.98
CA ALA A 142 16.33 -2.49 -16.00
C ALA A 142 16.80 -2.98 -14.63
N GLY A 143 16.74 -4.32 -14.39
CA GLY A 143 17.07 -4.93 -13.11
C GLY A 143 15.99 -4.76 -12.05
N PHE A 144 16.34 -5.13 -10.81
CA PHE A 144 15.43 -5.06 -9.67
C PHE A 144 15.28 -3.62 -9.17
N PHE A 145 14.05 -3.11 -9.19
CA PHE A 145 13.70 -1.82 -8.64
C PHE A 145 13.15 -1.98 -7.22
N ASP A 146 13.86 -1.44 -6.24
CA ASP A 146 13.48 -1.47 -4.83
C ASP A 146 12.60 -0.25 -4.50
N ASN A 147 11.34 -0.50 -4.16
CA ASN A 147 10.35 0.52 -3.83
C ASN A 147 10.26 0.82 -2.32
N THR A 148 11.04 0.13 -1.48
CA THR A 148 10.94 0.27 -0.03
C THR A 148 11.14 1.71 0.42
N GLY A 149 10.18 2.23 1.18
CA GLY A 149 10.21 3.61 1.64
C GLY A 149 9.97 4.67 0.56
N LEU A 150 9.54 4.23 -0.65
CA LEU A 150 9.11 5.12 -1.71
C LEU A 150 7.60 5.30 -1.71
N HIS A 151 7.15 6.21 -2.56
CA HIS A 151 5.76 6.48 -2.90
C HIS A 151 4.87 5.22 -2.84
N MET A 152 3.84 5.23 -1.99
CA MET A 152 2.90 4.15 -1.67
C MET A 152 3.46 2.94 -0.91
N ASP A 153 4.75 2.70 -0.93
CA ASP A 153 5.43 1.59 -0.27
C ASP A 153 6.16 2.06 1.00
N VAL A 154 5.40 2.76 1.87
CA VAL A 154 5.94 3.29 3.13
C VAL A 154 6.59 2.19 3.95
N GLU A 155 7.77 2.50 4.52
CA GLU A 155 8.51 1.55 5.34
C GLU A 155 7.75 1.20 6.63
N TRP A 156 7.07 2.18 7.24
CA TRP A 156 6.36 2.00 8.50
C TRP A 156 4.90 2.43 8.43
N ARG A 157 4.01 1.58 8.94
CA ARG A 157 2.61 1.90 9.25
C ARG A 157 2.32 1.49 10.68
N TYR A 158 1.51 2.31 11.37
CA TYR A 158 1.11 2.02 12.75
C TYR A 158 -0.39 2.23 12.90
N ASN A 159 -0.99 1.37 13.72
CA ASN A 159 -2.36 1.52 14.19
C ASN A 159 -2.37 1.38 15.71
N TYR A 160 -2.79 2.41 16.42
CA TYR A 160 -2.94 2.38 17.86
C TYR A 160 -4.41 2.54 18.22
N GLY A 161 -4.89 1.68 19.13
CA GLY A 161 -6.27 1.71 19.58
C GLY A 161 -6.38 1.67 21.09
N VAL A 162 -7.30 2.46 21.62
CA VAL A 162 -7.74 2.36 23.02
C VAL A 162 -9.25 2.14 23.01
N ASN A 163 -9.68 1.02 23.57
CA ASN A 163 -11.09 0.72 23.81
C ASN A 163 -11.36 0.82 25.30
N TRP A 164 -12.44 1.48 25.69
CA TRP A 164 -12.89 1.67 27.04
C TRP A 164 -14.34 1.23 27.22
N ARG A 165 -14.64 0.61 28.36
CA ARG A 165 -16.01 0.23 28.74
C ARG A 165 -16.22 0.43 30.23
N TYR A 166 -17.26 1.16 30.57
CA TYR A 166 -17.69 1.39 31.92
C TYR A 166 -19.22 1.46 32.00
N LYS A 167 -19.84 0.52 32.77
CA LYS A 167 -21.30 0.42 32.87
C LYS A 167 -21.99 0.43 31.50
N ASN A 168 -22.83 1.41 31.22
CA ASN A 168 -23.56 1.57 29.96
C ASN A 168 -22.78 2.38 28.91
N PHE A 169 -21.56 2.78 29.23
CA PHE A 169 -20.74 3.58 28.34
C PHE A 169 -19.63 2.74 27.71
N SER A 170 -19.32 3.01 26.47
CA SER A 170 -18.10 2.52 25.84
C SER A 170 -17.55 3.57 24.85
N GLY A 171 -16.26 3.59 24.71
CA GLY A 171 -15.58 4.48 23.77
C GLY A 171 -14.41 3.78 23.13
N ALA A 172 -14.02 4.26 21.97
CA ALA A 172 -12.79 3.87 21.31
C ALA A 172 -12.12 5.11 20.71
N VAL A 173 -10.80 5.10 20.70
CA VAL A 173 -9.98 6.04 19.95
C VAL A 173 -8.99 5.24 19.16
N ILE A 174 -8.95 5.45 17.83
CA ILE A 174 -8.01 4.79 16.95
C ILE A 174 -7.13 5.86 16.32
N ALA A 175 -5.83 5.61 16.25
CA ALA A 175 -4.85 6.44 15.57
C ALA A 175 -4.21 5.62 14.44
N ASP A 176 -4.46 6.00 13.20
CA ASP A 176 -3.80 5.47 12.02
C ASP A 176 -2.63 6.38 11.65
N ILE A 177 -1.44 5.82 11.55
CA ILE A 177 -0.21 6.55 11.31
C ILE A 177 0.51 5.98 10.10
N ILE A 178 0.73 6.81 9.11
CA ILE A 178 1.56 6.52 7.95
C ILE A 178 2.93 7.13 8.21
N GLY A 179 3.97 6.31 8.17
CA GLY A 179 5.35 6.73 8.34
C GLY A 179 5.82 7.63 7.20
N ARG A 180 7.02 8.17 7.38
CA ARG A 180 7.67 8.98 6.34
C ARG A 180 7.98 8.10 5.12
N PHE A 181 7.86 8.67 3.91
CA PHE A 181 8.32 8.06 2.67
C PHE A 181 8.87 9.11 1.70
N TRP A 182 9.57 8.66 0.66
CA TRP A 182 10.13 9.50 -0.39
C TRP A 182 9.32 9.35 -1.67
N ASN A 183 9.08 10.44 -2.36
CA ASN A 183 8.31 10.41 -3.61
C ASN A 183 9.08 9.79 -4.77
N ASP A 184 10.41 9.92 -4.81
CA ASP A 184 11.27 9.33 -5.82
C ASP A 184 12.71 9.11 -5.30
N ARG A 185 13.36 8.00 -5.71
CA ARG A 185 14.80 7.77 -5.49
C ARG A 185 15.69 8.37 -6.57
N GLN A 186 15.16 8.53 -7.77
CA GLN A 186 15.95 8.99 -8.93
C GLN A 186 16.11 10.51 -8.97
N SER A 187 15.50 11.21 -8.05
CA SER A 187 15.62 12.65 -8.07
C SER A 187 17.05 13.05 -7.73
N THR A 188 17.64 13.75 -8.64
CA THR A 188 18.83 14.60 -8.46
C THR A 188 18.73 15.37 -7.14
N ALA A 189 19.86 15.82 -6.59
CA ALA A 189 19.96 16.48 -5.28
C ALA A 189 18.86 17.51 -4.95
N THR A 190 18.19 18.05 -5.95
CA THR A 190 17.09 19.01 -5.87
C THR A 190 15.79 18.41 -5.30
N PHE A 191 15.52 17.11 -5.46
CA PHE A 191 14.28 16.46 -5.03
C PHE A 191 14.41 15.60 -3.77
N ARG A 192 15.61 15.37 -3.24
CA ARG A 192 15.82 14.63 -1.99
C ARG A 192 15.13 15.24 -0.76
N GLY A 193 14.65 16.46 -0.86
CA GLY A 193 13.89 17.14 0.19
C GLY A 193 12.37 16.90 0.18
N TRP A 194 11.82 16.19 -0.80
CA TRP A 194 10.38 15.98 -0.94
C TRP A 194 9.95 14.62 -0.37
N GLY A 195 10.32 14.37 0.87
CA GLY A 195 9.79 13.27 1.64
C GLY A 195 8.47 13.69 2.28
N GLU A 196 7.47 12.82 2.21
CA GLU A 196 6.25 13.02 2.98
C GLU A 196 6.51 12.81 4.46
N ASN A 197 6.03 13.75 5.28
CA ASN A 197 6.10 13.65 6.72
C ASN A 197 5.11 12.62 7.26
N VAL A 198 5.31 12.22 8.51
CA VAL A 198 4.37 11.35 9.23
C VAL A 198 2.97 11.95 9.19
N HIS A 199 2.00 11.14 8.75
CA HIS A 199 0.59 11.52 8.68
C HIS A 199 -0.22 10.71 9.69
N THR A 200 -0.97 11.40 10.56
CA THR A 200 -1.76 10.77 11.62
C THR A 200 -3.22 11.16 11.50
N VAL A 201 -4.09 10.16 11.50
CA VAL A 201 -5.55 10.32 11.52
C VAL A 201 -6.09 9.75 12.83
N ILE A 202 -6.89 10.53 13.56
CA ILE A 202 -7.52 10.11 14.82
C ILE A 202 -9.02 9.95 14.60
N THR A 203 -9.52 8.76 14.99
CA THR A 203 -10.93 8.35 14.84
C THR A 203 -11.52 7.96 16.20
N PRO A 204 -12.16 8.90 16.92
CA PRO A 204 -12.86 8.59 18.16
C PRO A 204 -14.29 8.10 17.91
N SER A 205 -14.77 7.28 18.85
CA SER A 205 -16.18 6.90 18.94
C SER A 205 -16.64 6.78 20.39
N PHE A 206 -17.91 7.06 20.65
CA PHE A 206 -18.52 6.93 21.96
C PHE A 206 -19.91 6.33 21.82
N THR A 207 -20.24 5.37 22.71
CA THR A 207 -21.51 4.65 22.68
C THR A 207 -22.15 4.63 24.06
N TYR A 208 -23.45 4.93 24.10
CA TYR A 208 -24.30 4.85 25.29
C TYR A 208 -25.41 3.80 25.11
N ARG A 209 -25.55 2.92 26.11
CA ARG A 209 -26.53 1.81 26.16
C ARG A 209 -27.41 1.86 27.41
N GLY A 210 -27.61 3.05 27.99
CA GLY A 210 -28.40 3.21 29.22
C GLY A 210 -29.92 3.31 29.00
N LEU A 211 -30.37 3.51 27.75
CA LEU A 211 -31.79 3.55 27.44
C LEU A 211 -32.30 2.14 27.08
N ARG A 212 -33.52 1.83 27.53
CA ARG A 212 -34.14 0.53 27.27
C ARG A 212 -34.19 0.22 25.75
N ARG A 213 -33.58 -0.90 25.34
CA ARG A 213 -33.51 -1.36 23.97
C ARG A 213 -32.94 -0.34 22.97
N THR A 214 -32.18 0.65 23.45
CA THR A 214 -31.66 1.71 22.57
C THR A 214 -30.15 1.87 22.77
N THR A 215 -29.43 1.90 21.67
CA THR A 215 -28.00 2.19 21.63
C THR A 215 -27.78 3.46 20.81
N ILE A 216 -27.06 4.40 21.36
CA ILE A 216 -26.68 5.65 20.70
C ILE A 216 -25.18 5.66 20.55
N THR A 217 -24.69 5.85 19.32
CA THR A 217 -23.25 5.95 19.01
C THR A 217 -22.99 7.24 18.26
N ILE A 218 -22.02 8.00 18.71
CA ILE A 218 -21.41 9.11 18.00
C ILE A 218 -19.98 8.72 17.62
N SER A 219 -19.58 9.02 16.39
CA SER A 219 -18.23 8.78 15.92
C SER A 219 -17.78 9.88 14.97
N SER A 220 -16.49 10.11 14.92
CA SER A 220 -15.88 11.03 13.94
C SER A 220 -14.70 10.34 13.31
N ASN A 221 -14.68 10.25 11.98
CA ASN A 221 -13.44 9.92 11.28
C ASN A 221 -12.63 11.20 11.11
N ASN A 222 -11.30 11.09 11.29
CA ASN A 222 -10.38 12.22 11.12
C ASN A 222 -10.83 13.46 11.92
N VAL A 223 -10.96 13.31 13.24
CA VAL A 223 -11.55 14.35 14.11
C VAL A 223 -10.83 15.70 14.04
N PHE A 224 -9.52 15.70 13.72
CA PHE A 224 -8.71 16.91 13.58
C PHE A 224 -8.69 17.49 12.16
N ASP A 225 -9.48 16.94 11.23
CA ASP A 225 -9.55 17.36 9.84
C ASP A 225 -8.17 17.40 9.16
N ARG A 226 -7.34 16.40 9.45
CA ARG A 226 -5.99 16.31 8.90
C ARG A 226 -6.09 16.04 7.40
N ARG A 227 -5.60 16.98 6.58
CA ARG A 227 -5.59 16.83 5.12
C ARG A 227 -4.40 15.99 4.69
N PRO A 228 -4.54 15.18 3.62
CA PRO A 228 -3.40 14.55 2.99
C PRO A 228 -2.36 15.60 2.58
N PRO A 229 -1.06 15.32 2.73
CA PRO A 229 -0.03 16.21 2.22
C PRO A 229 -0.09 16.26 0.69
N PRO A 230 0.17 17.43 0.07
CA PRO A 230 0.25 17.54 -1.37
C PRO A 230 1.45 16.75 -1.89
N ASN A 231 1.26 15.95 -2.93
CA ASN A 231 2.34 15.23 -3.59
C ASN A 231 2.86 16.05 -4.78
N GLY A 232 4.09 16.49 -4.71
CA GLY A 232 4.71 17.33 -5.74
C GLY A 232 4.92 16.64 -7.10
N HIS A 233 4.83 15.31 -7.18
CA HIS A 233 4.91 14.53 -8.41
C HIS A 233 3.56 14.27 -9.07
N LEU A 234 2.47 14.40 -8.32
CA LEU A 234 1.14 14.18 -8.87
C LEU A 234 0.53 15.49 -9.33
N VAL A 235 0.12 15.52 -10.57
CA VAL A 235 -0.65 16.63 -11.18
C VAL A 235 -1.96 16.89 -10.40
N PHE A 236 -2.39 15.96 -9.55
CA PHE A 236 -3.68 15.92 -8.87
C PHE A 236 -3.62 15.93 -7.33
N GLY A 237 -2.66 16.58 -6.74
CA GLY A 237 -2.74 16.98 -5.34
C GLY A 237 -2.18 16.00 -4.31
N PHE A 238 -2.70 14.79 -4.10
CA PHE A 238 -2.21 13.84 -3.09
C PHE A 238 -2.35 12.39 -3.56
N ASP A 239 -1.63 11.48 -2.87
CA ASP A 239 -1.73 10.04 -3.12
C ASP A 239 -2.97 9.45 -2.43
N ASP A 240 -4.01 9.16 -3.18
CA ASP A 240 -5.27 8.60 -2.71
C ASP A 240 -5.11 7.19 -2.09
N ARG A 241 -4.15 6.41 -2.57
CA ARG A 241 -3.88 5.06 -2.06
C ARG A 241 -3.20 5.06 -0.70
N ALA A 242 -2.29 6.01 -0.46
CA ALA A 242 -1.63 6.17 0.83
C ALA A 242 -2.58 6.80 1.86
N TYR A 243 -3.37 7.80 1.46
CA TYR A 243 -4.12 8.68 2.35
C TYR A 243 -5.64 8.53 2.27
N SER A 244 -6.16 7.37 1.84
CA SER A 244 -7.61 7.14 1.68
C SER A 244 -8.42 7.45 2.94
N ALA A 245 -7.91 7.19 4.14
CA ALA A 245 -8.59 7.45 5.41
C ALA A 245 -8.83 8.94 5.69
N SER A 246 -8.02 9.83 5.13
CA SER A 246 -8.13 11.28 5.31
C SER A 246 -8.62 12.04 4.07
N ALA A 247 -8.81 11.34 2.94
CA ALA A 247 -9.19 11.95 1.67
C ALA A 247 -10.51 12.75 1.73
N LEU A 248 -11.49 12.27 2.50
CA LEU A 248 -12.78 12.94 2.70
C LEU A 248 -12.76 14.04 3.77
N GLY A 249 -11.61 14.24 4.46
CA GLY A 249 -11.53 15.12 5.62
C GLY A 249 -12.30 14.57 6.83
N ARG A 250 -12.71 15.46 7.74
CA ARG A 250 -13.49 15.09 8.93
C ARG A 250 -14.93 14.73 8.57
N THR A 251 -15.37 13.56 9.02
CA THR A 251 -16.77 13.17 8.96
C THR A 251 -17.28 12.87 10.37
N VAL A 252 -18.56 13.20 10.66
CA VAL A 252 -19.20 12.91 11.94
C VAL A 252 -20.47 12.11 11.66
N ALA A 253 -20.66 11.03 12.42
CA ALA A 253 -21.83 10.17 12.30
C ALA A 253 -22.50 9.99 13.64
N LEU A 254 -23.85 10.10 13.67
CA LEU A 254 -24.72 9.74 14.77
C LEU A 254 -25.53 8.52 14.38
N ARG A 255 -25.45 7.44 15.15
CA ARG A 255 -26.26 6.22 14.93
C ARG A 255 -27.13 5.98 16.15
N VAL A 256 -28.42 5.83 15.92
CA VAL A 256 -29.39 5.39 16.92
C VAL A 256 -29.95 4.04 16.49
N ARG A 257 -29.77 3.00 17.30
CA ARG A 257 -30.32 1.66 17.08
C ARG A 257 -31.32 1.34 18.18
N ARG A 258 -32.53 0.98 17.80
CA ARG A 258 -33.56 0.51 18.72
C ARG A 258 -33.93 -0.94 18.37
N GLU A 259 -33.98 -1.80 19.38
CA GLU A 259 -34.46 -3.19 19.27
C GLU A 259 -35.94 -3.22 19.74
N PHE A 260 -36.81 -3.80 18.94
CA PHE A 260 -38.25 -3.89 19.20
C PHE A 260 -38.60 -5.21 19.91
#